data_5eeb01ebfb4c6e37de19d393efe3df8b
#
_entry.id   5eeb01ebfb4c6e37de19d393efe3df8b
#
_cell.length_a   1.000
_cell.length_b   1.000
_cell.length_c   1.000
_cell.angle_alpha   90.00
_cell.angle_beta   90.00
_cell.angle_gamma   90.00
#
_symmetry.space_group_name_H-M   'P 1'
#
loop_
_entity.id
_entity.type
_entity.pdbx_description
1 polymer ?
#
loop_
_entity_poly.entity_id
_entity_poly.type
_entity_poly.pdbx_seq_one_letter_code
_entity_poly.pdbx_strand_id
1 'polypeptide(L)'
;LNDAVLEEWMISVEDQLEVVRRMRIAMPEMSFAVESNDHYHREIAYVPKWDIGMDNVGVEKIEDAIKRPALKILGRCSNHEFTSDEMVAVAHREVQDLVTVTHSTSRDSLIEISALNISKGTSLAMMAQRLGLTADDCVSFGDNPNDFSMLEWASRSYAMSDGHPEAPTFAKGVAEPCEADGVAKIIEQLLDLPA
;
A
#
# COMPACT_ATOMS: atom_id res chain seq x y z
N LEU A 1 -7.28 -7.72 17.31
CA LEU A 1 -8.41 -7.60 18.25
C LEU A 1 -7.84 -7.77 19.66
N ASN A 2 -8.12 -6.88 20.61
CA ASN A 2 -7.55 -6.91 21.97
C ASN A 2 -6.02 -7.02 22.01
N ASP A 3 -5.33 -6.24 21.19
CA ASP A 3 -3.86 -6.18 21.04
C ASP A 3 -3.20 -7.48 20.53
N ALA A 4 -3.99 -8.44 20.07
CA ALA A 4 -3.46 -9.65 19.45
C ALA A 4 -3.40 -9.49 17.93
N VAL A 5 -2.25 -9.84 17.35
CA VAL A 5 -2.12 -10.02 15.90
C VAL A 5 -2.96 -11.23 15.52
N LEU A 6 -3.88 -11.04 14.58
CA LEU A 6 -4.78 -12.11 14.12
C LEU A 6 -4.15 -12.91 12.98
N GLU A 7 -3.46 -12.24 12.10
CA GLU A 7 -2.84 -12.82 10.92
C GLU A 7 -1.80 -11.87 10.34
N GLU A 8 -0.74 -12.42 9.76
CA GLU A 8 0.33 -11.68 9.09
C GLU A 8 0.65 -12.36 7.75
N TRP A 9 0.77 -11.55 6.71
CA TRP A 9 1.20 -12.02 5.40
C TRP A 9 2.54 -11.39 5.08
N MET A 10 3.56 -12.22 5.07
CA MET A 10 4.93 -11.77 4.93
C MET A 10 5.54 -12.22 3.60
N ILE A 11 6.40 -11.36 3.06
CA ILE A 11 7.26 -11.67 1.92
C ILE A 11 8.41 -12.50 2.46
N SER A 12 8.68 -13.67 1.86
CA SER A 12 9.81 -14.53 2.27
C SER A 12 11.15 -13.83 2.05
N VAL A 13 12.20 -14.25 2.74
CA VAL A 13 13.57 -13.73 2.51
C VAL A 13 14.01 -13.93 1.06
N GLU A 14 13.67 -15.07 0.47
CA GLU A 14 14.01 -15.42 -0.91
C GLU A 14 13.32 -14.46 -1.89
N ASP A 15 12.02 -14.24 -1.73
CA ASP A 15 11.25 -13.33 -2.58
C ASP A 15 11.72 -11.87 -2.41
N GLN A 16 12.01 -11.43 -1.18
CA GLN A 16 12.57 -10.09 -0.93
C GLN A 16 13.86 -9.87 -1.72
N LEU A 17 14.80 -10.82 -1.63
CA LEU A 17 16.09 -10.72 -2.33
C LEU A 17 15.89 -10.74 -3.85
N GLU A 18 15.00 -11.57 -4.36
CA GLU A 18 14.73 -11.65 -5.80
C GLU A 18 14.02 -10.39 -6.32
N VAL A 19 13.05 -9.86 -5.57
CA VAL A 19 12.39 -8.58 -5.88
C VAL A 19 13.42 -7.45 -5.96
N VAL A 20 14.26 -7.29 -4.93
CA VAL A 20 15.31 -6.27 -4.91
C VAL A 20 16.26 -6.45 -6.10
N ARG A 21 16.70 -7.67 -6.39
CA ARG A 21 17.59 -7.97 -7.52
C ARG A 21 16.96 -7.57 -8.86
N ARG A 22 15.72 -7.95 -9.13
CA ARG A 22 15.03 -7.61 -10.39
C ARG A 22 14.81 -6.11 -10.50
N MET A 23 14.36 -5.47 -9.43
CA MET A 23 14.11 -4.03 -9.43
C MET A 23 15.39 -3.21 -9.60
N ARG A 24 16.53 -3.63 -9.04
CA ARG A 24 17.83 -2.96 -9.29
C ARG A 24 18.28 -3.01 -10.75
N ILE A 25 17.88 -4.08 -11.47
CA ILE A 25 18.18 -4.19 -12.91
C ILE A 25 17.27 -3.26 -13.71
N ALA A 26 15.97 -3.26 -13.38
CA ALA A 26 14.97 -2.47 -14.10
C ALA A 26 15.03 -0.97 -13.78
N MET A 27 15.36 -0.63 -12.54
CA MET A 27 15.44 0.74 -12.01
C MET A 27 16.69 0.91 -11.12
N PRO A 28 17.88 1.13 -11.68
CA PRO A 28 19.15 1.20 -10.94
C PRO A 28 19.20 2.30 -9.87
N GLU A 29 18.44 3.37 -10.05
CA GLU A 29 18.36 4.51 -9.11
C GLU A 29 17.43 4.26 -7.91
N MET A 30 16.75 3.10 -7.89
CA MET A 30 15.84 2.77 -6.79
C MET A 30 16.61 2.38 -5.53
N SER A 31 16.27 3.02 -4.44
CA SER A 31 16.71 2.67 -3.09
C SER A 31 15.58 1.98 -2.32
N PHE A 32 15.94 1.14 -1.36
CA PHE A 32 14.98 0.28 -0.68
C PHE A 32 14.94 0.49 0.83
N ALA A 33 13.75 0.22 1.40
CA ALA A 33 13.57 -0.03 2.81
C ALA A 33 12.70 -1.28 3.00
N VAL A 34 12.84 -1.93 4.15
CA VAL A 34 12.11 -3.15 4.50
C VAL A 34 11.49 -2.98 5.89
N GLU A 35 10.20 -3.26 5.98
CA GLU A 35 9.42 -3.19 7.20
C GLU A 35 9.03 -4.59 7.65
N SER A 36 9.42 -4.95 8.86
CA SER A 36 8.97 -6.13 9.59
C SER A 36 8.56 -5.70 11.01
N ASN A 37 7.69 -6.44 11.68
CA ASN A 37 6.96 -6.07 12.90
C ASN A 37 7.61 -5.03 13.82
N ASP A 38 8.86 -5.26 14.25
CA ASP A 38 9.58 -4.39 15.18
C ASP A 38 10.82 -3.73 14.55
N HIS A 39 11.02 -3.90 13.23
CA HIS A 39 12.24 -3.48 12.57
C HIS A 39 11.94 -2.77 11.25
N TYR A 40 12.52 -1.59 11.12
CA TYR A 40 12.56 -0.84 9.87
C TYR A 40 14.02 -0.69 9.45
N HIS A 41 14.39 -1.35 8.36
CA HIS A 41 15.71 -1.22 7.76
C HIS A 41 15.62 -0.44 6.46
N ARG A 42 16.56 0.43 6.21
CA ARG A 42 16.65 1.19 4.96
C ARG A 42 18.06 1.26 4.43
N GLU A 43 18.18 1.51 3.17
CA GLU A 43 19.47 1.95 2.58
C GLU A 43 19.77 3.39 3.00
N ILE A 44 21.05 3.73 3.04
CA ILE A 44 21.50 5.12 3.28
C ILE A 44 20.92 6.05 2.22
N ALA A 45 20.84 5.59 0.96
CA ALA A 45 20.27 6.33 -0.15
C ALA A 45 18.75 6.50 -0.08
N TYR A 46 18.03 5.68 0.72
CA TYR A 46 16.60 5.81 0.91
C TYR A 46 16.31 6.96 1.88
N VAL A 47 15.74 8.04 1.38
CA VAL A 47 15.36 9.21 2.18
C VAL A 47 13.91 9.08 2.62
N PRO A 48 13.64 8.77 3.91
CA PRO A 48 12.27 8.71 4.43
C PRO A 48 11.66 10.12 4.51
N LYS A 49 10.33 10.22 4.37
CA LYS A 49 9.60 11.50 4.51
C LYS A 49 9.18 11.81 5.95
N TRP A 50 9.26 10.84 6.84
CA TRP A 50 8.90 10.98 8.26
C TRP A 50 10.09 10.63 9.14
N ASP A 51 10.01 11.04 10.39
CA ASP A 51 11.02 10.71 11.38
C ASP A 51 10.97 9.20 11.68
N ILE A 52 12.05 8.51 11.37
CA ILE A 52 12.26 7.07 11.63
C ILE A 52 13.19 6.83 12.82
N GLY A 53 13.53 7.87 13.58
CA GLY A 53 14.48 7.84 14.68
C GLY A 53 15.93 8.09 14.25
N MET A 54 16.67 8.78 15.09
CA MET A 54 18.08 9.16 14.83
C MET A 54 19.03 7.95 14.78
N ASP A 55 18.66 6.85 15.43
CA ASP A 55 19.50 5.64 15.48
C ASP A 55 19.43 4.79 14.21
N ASN A 56 18.51 5.10 13.28
CA ASN A 56 18.37 4.38 12.01
C ASN A 56 19.30 4.97 10.93
N VAL A 57 20.58 4.63 11.03
CA VAL A 57 21.64 5.14 10.13
C VAL A 57 21.48 4.60 8.71
N GLY A 58 20.85 3.45 8.54
CA GLY A 58 20.74 2.74 7.26
C GLY A 58 21.93 1.84 6.96
N VAL A 59 21.80 1.04 5.90
CA VAL A 59 22.82 0.13 5.37
C VAL A 59 23.19 0.54 3.94
N GLU A 60 24.35 0.11 3.46
CA GLU A 60 24.77 0.38 2.07
C GLU A 60 23.86 -0.34 1.06
N LYS A 61 23.51 -1.58 1.37
CA LYS A 61 22.61 -2.42 0.56
C LYS A 61 21.57 -3.09 1.43
N ILE A 62 20.32 -3.00 1.05
CA ILE A 62 19.23 -3.59 1.83
C ILE A 62 19.36 -5.12 1.95
N GLU A 63 19.99 -5.78 0.98
CA GLU A 63 20.23 -7.22 1.00
C GLU A 63 21.03 -7.67 2.23
N ASP A 64 21.86 -6.79 2.77
CA ASP A 64 22.64 -7.05 3.98
C ASP A 64 21.75 -7.08 5.24
N ALA A 65 20.62 -6.39 5.21
CA ALA A 65 19.64 -6.31 6.30
C ALA A 65 18.51 -7.34 6.17
N ILE A 66 18.22 -7.87 4.98
CA ILE A 66 17.20 -8.89 4.75
C ILE A 66 17.63 -10.23 5.35
N LYS A 67 17.14 -10.52 6.56
CA LYS A 67 17.45 -11.76 7.31
C LYS A 67 16.21 -12.51 7.81
N ARG A 68 15.03 -11.94 7.60
CA ARG A 68 13.74 -12.47 8.05
C ARG A 68 12.63 -12.06 7.08
N PRO A 69 11.47 -12.73 7.12
CA PRO A 69 10.30 -12.29 6.38
C PRO A 69 9.89 -10.85 6.74
N ALA A 70 9.33 -10.12 5.78
CA ALA A 70 8.92 -8.74 5.92
C ALA A 70 7.46 -8.53 5.56
N LEU A 71 6.81 -7.57 6.21
CA LEU A 71 5.45 -7.14 5.89
C LEU A 71 5.43 -6.33 4.59
N LYS A 72 6.48 -5.51 4.38
CA LYS A 72 6.54 -4.59 3.25
C LYS A 72 7.97 -4.31 2.81
N ILE A 73 8.15 -4.17 1.50
CA ILE A 73 9.31 -3.54 0.90
C ILE A 73 8.87 -2.20 0.33
N LEU A 74 9.65 -1.16 0.57
CA LEU A 74 9.46 0.17 0.00
C LEU A 74 10.56 0.41 -1.02
N GLY A 75 10.18 0.85 -2.22
CA GLY A 75 11.11 1.25 -3.28
C GLY A 75 10.96 2.73 -3.60
N ARG A 76 12.05 3.51 -3.56
CA ARG A 76 12.02 4.95 -3.81
C ARG A 76 13.11 5.38 -4.79
N CYS A 77 12.72 6.26 -5.74
CA CYS A 77 13.65 7.00 -6.59
C CYS A 77 13.75 8.44 -6.09
N SER A 78 14.85 8.78 -5.41
CA SER A 78 15.00 10.08 -4.72
C SER A 78 15.21 11.26 -5.66
N ASN A 79 15.59 11.02 -6.91
CA ASN A 79 15.77 12.06 -7.95
C ASN A 79 14.45 12.53 -8.60
N HIS A 80 13.31 11.91 -8.25
CA HIS A 80 11.98 12.22 -8.79
C HIS A 80 11.86 12.13 -10.32
N GLU A 81 12.70 11.34 -10.98
CA GLU A 81 12.63 11.13 -12.44
C GLU A 81 11.40 10.33 -12.85
N PHE A 82 10.83 9.56 -11.92
CA PHE A 82 9.66 8.71 -12.15
C PHE A 82 8.53 9.09 -11.20
N THR A 83 7.31 9.07 -11.70
CA THR A 83 6.11 9.06 -10.85
C THR A 83 5.95 7.69 -10.19
N SER A 84 5.19 7.62 -9.10
CA SER A 84 4.88 6.32 -8.48
C SER A 84 4.11 5.39 -9.43
N ASP A 85 3.24 5.94 -10.31
CA ASP A 85 2.51 5.17 -11.32
C ASP A 85 3.46 4.51 -12.33
N GLU A 86 4.46 5.26 -12.84
CA GLU A 86 5.48 4.72 -13.74
C GLU A 86 6.31 3.63 -13.05
N MET A 87 6.68 3.83 -11.79
CA MET A 87 7.41 2.83 -11.01
C MET A 87 6.59 1.55 -10.79
N VAL A 88 5.30 1.67 -10.48
CA VAL A 88 4.38 0.52 -10.38
C VAL A 88 4.26 -0.21 -11.71
N ALA A 89 4.15 0.53 -12.83
CA ALA A 89 4.09 -0.09 -14.15
C ALA A 89 5.36 -0.89 -14.50
N VAL A 90 6.54 -0.42 -14.09
CA VAL A 90 7.79 -1.18 -14.21
C VAL A 90 7.76 -2.40 -13.29
N ALA A 91 7.43 -2.21 -12.01
CA ALA A 91 7.43 -3.28 -11.03
C ALA A 91 6.46 -4.42 -11.39
N HIS A 92 5.27 -4.10 -11.94
CA HIS A 92 4.33 -5.12 -12.41
C HIS A 92 4.92 -6.01 -13.49
N ARG A 93 5.71 -5.47 -14.42
CA ARG A 93 6.37 -6.30 -15.45
C ARG A 93 7.44 -7.21 -14.88
N GLU A 94 8.12 -6.77 -13.83
CA GLU A 94 9.33 -7.42 -13.33
C GLU A 94 9.04 -8.40 -12.18
N VAL A 95 8.07 -8.10 -11.30
CA VAL A 95 7.94 -8.83 -10.02
C VAL A 95 6.51 -9.22 -9.64
N GLN A 96 5.50 -9.04 -10.52
CA GLN A 96 4.10 -9.40 -10.22
C GLN A 96 3.87 -10.90 -9.96
N ASP A 97 4.80 -11.73 -10.36
CA ASP A 97 4.79 -13.17 -10.11
C ASP A 97 5.16 -13.53 -8.66
N LEU A 98 5.82 -12.63 -7.94
CA LEU A 98 6.32 -12.82 -6.57
C LEU A 98 5.56 -12.03 -5.52
N VAL A 99 5.07 -10.84 -5.87
CA VAL A 99 4.57 -9.85 -4.92
C VAL A 99 3.42 -9.02 -5.49
N THR A 100 2.70 -8.33 -4.61
CA THR A 100 1.73 -7.30 -4.98
C THR A 100 2.38 -5.93 -4.83
N VAL A 101 2.31 -5.10 -5.88
CA VAL A 101 2.90 -3.76 -5.92
C VAL A 101 1.82 -2.72 -6.06
N THR A 102 1.93 -1.65 -5.29
CA THR A 102 1.04 -0.48 -5.33
C THR A 102 1.76 0.78 -4.86
N HIS A 103 1.04 1.88 -4.74
CA HIS A 103 1.50 3.09 -4.07
C HIS A 103 0.34 3.82 -3.38
N SER A 104 0.67 4.68 -2.43
CA SER A 104 -0.27 5.53 -1.70
C SER A 104 -0.21 7.02 -2.11
N THR A 105 0.62 7.36 -3.10
CA THR A 105 0.78 8.73 -3.58
C THR A 105 1.50 8.76 -4.93
N SER A 106 0.90 9.38 -5.94
CA SER A 106 1.43 9.40 -7.31
C SER A 106 2.71 10.23 -7.46
N ARG A 107 2.95 11.22 -6.60
CA ARG A 107 4.01 12.23 -6.76
C ARG A 107 5.28 11.97 -5.97
N ASP A 108 5.35 10.88 -5.21
CA ASP A 108 6.41 10.65 -4.24
C ASP A 108 7.54 9.76 -4.74
N SER A 109 7.47 9.30 -5.98
CA SER A 109 8.44 8.35 -6.55
C SER A 109 8.66 7.17 -5.59
N LEU A 110 7.56 6.63 -5.05
CA LEU A 110 7.53 5.60 -4.03
C LEU A 110 6.59 4.48 -4.45
N ILE A 111 7.05 3.24 -4.37
CA ILE A 111 6.21 2.04 -4.44
C ILE A 111 6.20 1.28 -3.12
N GLU A 112 5.09 0.63 -2.86
CA GLU A 112 4.85 -0.24 -1.72
C GLU A 112 4.64 -1.67 -2.24
N ILE A 113 5.43 -2.61 -1.74
CA ILE A 113 5.44 -4.01 -2.17
C ILE A 113 5.02 -4.87 -0.98
N SER A 114 3.97 -5.65 -1.15
CA SER A 114 3.40 -6.54 -0.14
C SER A 114 3.46 -7.99 -0.61
N ALA A 115 3.16 -8.94 0.27
CA ALA A 115 3.06 -10.35 -0.10
C ALA A 115 2.07 -10.55 -1.27
N LEU A 116 2.32 -11.56 -2.07
CA LEU A 116 1.53 -11.86 -3.27
C LEU A 116 0.02 -11.99 -2.94
N ASN A 117 -0.81 -11.34 -3.74
CA ASN A 117 -2.27 -11.29 -3.59
C ASN A 117 -2.76 -10.62 -2.29
N ILE A 118 -1.90 -9.92 -1.56
CA ILE A 118 -2.29 -9.14 -0.38
C ILE A 118 -2.48 -7.68 -0.76
N SER A 119 -3.67 -7.18 -0.48
CA SER A 119 -4.09 -5.80 -0.74
C SER A 119 -5.06 -5.33 0.36
N LYS A 120 -5.40 -4.04 0.38
CA LYS A 120 -6.44 -3.53 1.29
C LYS A 120 -7.79 -4.24 1.07
N GLY A 121 -8.15 -4.54 -0.18
CA GLY A 121 -9.40 -5.23 -0.51
C GLY A 121 -9.41 -6.68 -0.03
N THR A 122 -8.35 -7.45 -0.29
CA THR A 122 -8.28 -8.86 0.17
C THR A 122 -8.24 -8.94 1.69
N SER A 123 -7.52 -8.03 2.36
CA SER A 123 -7.46 -7.97 3.83
C SER A 123 -8.82 -7.57 4.44
N LEU A 124 -9.53 -6.62 3.83
CA LEU A 124 -10.88 -6.23 4.24
C LEU A 124 -11.85 -7.41 4.08
N ALA A 125 -11.83 -8.11 2.95
CA ALA A 125 -12.68 -9.28 2.70
C ALA A 125 -12.46 -10.38 3.74
N MET A 126 -11.20 -10.69 4.07
CA MET A 126 -10.88 -11.68 5.10
C MET A 126 -11.34 -11.25 6.49
N MET A 127 -11.19 -9.99 6.85
CA MET A 127 -11.66 -9.48 8.14
C MET A 127 -13.18 -9.50 8.21
N ALA A 128 -13.88 -9.07 7.17
CA ALA A 128 -15.35 -9.13 7.09
C ALA A 128 -15.84 -10.57 7.27
N GLN A 129 -15.25 -11.53 6.57
CA GLN A 129 -15.60 -12.94 6.71
C GLN A 129 -15.44 -13.44 8.15
N ARG A 130 -14.35 -13.07 8.84
CA ARG A 130 -14.12 -13.43 10.26
C ARG A 130 -15.18 -12.88 11.20
N LEU A 131 -15.72 -11.70 10.86
CA LEU A 131 -16.78 -11.04 11.62
C LEU A 131 -18.18 -11.48 11.21
N GLY A 132 -18.30 -12.41 10.24
CA GLY A 132 -19.60 -12.85 9.71
C GLY A 132 -20.30 -11.79 8.84
N LEU A 133 -19.51 -10.84 8.31
CA LEU A 133 -19.98 -9.76 7.46
C LEU A 133 -19.69 -10.06 5.98
N THR A 134 -20.42 -9.37 5.10
CA THR A 134 -20.30 -9.44 3.64
C THR A 134 -19.91 -8.07 3.07
N ALA A 135 -19.69 -7.99 1.77
CA ALA A 135 -19.47 -6.71 1.09
C ALA A 135 -20.63 -5.71 1.25
N ASP A 136 -21.86 -6.22 1.43
CA ASP A 136 -23.06 -5.40 1.60
C ASP A 136 -23.14 -4.72 2.97
N ASP A 137 -22.45 -5.27 3.96
CA ASP A 137 -22.37 -4.73 5.32
C ASP A 137 -21.25 -3.70 5.47
N CYS A 138 -20.46 -3.48 4.41
CA CYS A 138 -19.27 -2.65 4.44
C CYS A 138 -19.41 -1.38 3.60
N VAL A 139 -18.82 -0.31 4.10
CA VAL A 139 -18.57 0.91 3.33
C VAL A 139 -17.06 1.15 3.28
N SER A 140 -16.54 1.55 2.12
CA SER A 140 -15.13 1.89 1.97
C SER A 140 -14.93 3.27 1.35
N PHE A 141 -13.83 3.92 1.74
CA PHE A 141 -13.38 5.20 1.21
C PHE A 141 -11.92 5.07 0.80
N GLY A 142 -11.54 5.69 -0.31
CA GLY A 142 -10.16 5.62 -0.77
C GLY A 142 -9.84 6.72 -1.77
N ASP A 143 -8.55 7.00 -1.92
CA ASP A 143 -8.07 8.08 -2.76
C ASP A 143 -6.92 7.68 -3.69
N ASN A 144 -6.24 6.55 -3.44
CA ASN A 144 -5.04 6.15 -4.17
C ASN A 144 -5.09 4.68 -4.64
N PRO A 145 -4.19 4.26 -5.54
CA PRO A 145 -4.17 2.91 -6.10
C PRO A 145 -4.15 1.76 -5.09
N ASN A 146 -3.55 1.95 -3.92
CA ASN A 146 -3.60 0.94 -2.85
C ASN A 146 -5.01 0.72 -2.27
N ASP A 147 -5.97 1.62 -2.57
CA ASP A 147 -7.37 1.51 -2.15
C ASP A 147 -8.27 0.86 -3.20
N PHE A 148 -7.85 0.79 -4.47
CA PHE A 148 -8.71 0.37 -5.57
C PHE A 148 -9.38 -0.98 -5.32
N SER A 149 -8.63 -1.96 -4.86
CA SER A 149 -9.17 -3.28 -4.53
C SER A 149 -10.22 -3.26 -3.41
N MET A 150 -10.10 -2.36 -2.46
CA MET A 150 -11.06 -2.16 -1.36
C MET A 150 -12.31 -1.44 -1.86
N LEU A 151 -12.14 -0.42 -2.72
CA LEU A 151 -13.25 0.29 -3.36
C LEU A 151 -14.06 -0.63 -4.28
N GLU A 152 -13.39 -1.52 -4.99
CA GLU A 152 -14.05 -2.50 -5.87
C GLU A 152 -14.84 -3.54 -5.07
N TRP A 153 -14.28 -4.03 -3.96
CA TRP A 153 -14.85 -5.10 -3.16
C TRP A 153 -16.11 -4.68 -2.38
N ALA A 154 -16.10 -3.51 -1.73
CA ALA A 154 -17.24 -3.08 -0.91
C ALA A 154 -18.46 -2.71 -1.78
N SER A 155 -19.65 -3.14 -1.39
CA SER A 155 -20.90 -2.82 -2.11
C SER A 155 -21.25 -1.33 -2.03
N ARG A 156 -20.78 -0.63 -1.00
CA ARG A 156 -20.83 0.83 -0.88
C ARG A 156 -19.40 1.35 -0.79
N SER A 157 -18.96 2.06 -1.82
CA SER A 157 -17.59 2.58 -1.86
C SER A 157 -17.54 3.95 -2.51
N TYR A 158 -16.68 4.80 -2.00
CA TYR A 158 -16.58 6.19 -2.41
C TYR A 158 -15.11 6.56 -2.64
N ALA A 159 -14.80 6.99 -3.86
CA ALA A 159 -13.53 7.61 -4.17
C ALA A 159 -13.54 9.07 -3.71
N MET A 160 -12.44 9.53 -3.12
CA MET A 160 -12.28 10.96 -2.81
C MET A 160 -12.08 11.75 -4.11
N SER A 161 -12.79 12.88 -4.27
CA SER A 161 -12.74 13.67 -5.49
C SER A 161 -11.41 14.38 -5.75
N ASP A 162 -10.58 14.51 -4.74
CA ASP A 162 -9.22 15.05 -4.78
C ASP A 162 -8.12 13.97 -4.81
N GLY A 163 -8.54 12.70 -4.96
CA GLY A 163 -7.64 11.54 -5.05
C GLY A 163 -7.07 11.30 -6.46
N HIS A 164 -6.57 10.10 -6.65
CA HIS A 164 -6.05 9.62 -7.93
C HIS A 164 -7.14 9.65 -9.02
N PRO A 165 -6.84 10.10 -10.26
CA PRO A 165 -7.84 10.23 -11.33
C PRO A 165 -8.61 8.94 -11.67
N GLU A 166 -7.99 7.78 -11.47
CA GLU A 166 -8.62 6.48 -11.72
C GLU A 166 -9.49 5.98 -10.56
N ALA A 167 -9.36 6.51 -9.35
CA ALA A 167 -10.08 6.02 -8.17
C ALA A 167 -11.61 5.93 -8.38
N PRO A 168 -12.26 6.90 -9.06
CA PRO A 168 -13.71 6.80 -9.33
C PRO A 168 -14.11 5.60 -10.18
N THR A 169 -13.21 5.01 -10.98
CA THR A 169 -13.55 3.85 -11.82
C THR A 169 -13.68 2.56 -11.01
N PHE A 170 -13.10 2.52 -9.82
CA PHE A 170 -13.18 1.38 -8.88
C PHE A 170 -14.24 1.55 -7.80
N ALA A 171 -14.78 2.76 -7.61
CA ALA A 171 -15.76 3.06 -6.59
C ALA A 171 -17.21 3.06 -7.14
N LYS A 172 -18.18 2.95 -6.25
CA LYS A 172 -19.62 3.03 -6.57
C LYS A 172 -20.14 4.48 -6.55
N GLY A 173 -19.38 5.40 -5.94
CA GLY A 173 -19.67 6.82 -5.86
C GLY A 173 -18.42 7.65 -5.62
N VAL A 174 -18.63 8.97 -5.59
CA VAL A 174 -17.55 9.95 -5.33
C VAL A 174 -17.95 10.78 -4.12
N ALA A 175 -17.02 10.91 -3.16
CA ALA A 175 -17.16 11.80 -2.02
C ALA A 175 -16.49 13.15 -2.31
N GLU A 176 -16.95 14.21 -1.64
CA GLU A 176 -16.25 15.50 -1.66
C GLU A 176 -14.82 15.36 -1.14
N PRO A 177 -13.94 16.34 -1.42
CA PRO A 177 -12.54 16.27 -1.00
C PRO A 177 -12.41 16.23 0.53
N CYS A 178 -11.25 15.76 0.99
CA CYS A 178 -10.95 15.63 2.42
C CYS A 178 -11.13 16.96 3.17
N GLU A 179 -10.71 18.09 2.58
CA GLU A 179 -10.85 19.44 3.14
C GLU A 179 -12.31 19.90 3.28
N ALA A 180 -13.22 19.25 2.59
CA ALA A 180 -14.67 19.51 2.67
C ALA A 180 -15.42 18.45 3.50
N ASP A 181 -14.72 17.69 4.33
CA ASP A 181 -15.31 16.63 5.17
C ASP A 181 -16.11 15.57 4.39
N GLY A 182 -15.65 15.23 3.18
CA GLY A 182 -16.38 14.34 2.26
C GLY A 182 -16.76 12.99 2.87
N VAL A 183 -15.85 12.36 3.62
CA VAL A 183 -16.13 11.08 4.32
C VAL A 183 -17.24 11.24 5.36
N ALA A 184 -17.17 12.29 6.20
CA ALA A 184 -18.14 12.54 7.25
C ALA A 184 -19.57 12.75 6.67
N LYS A 185 -19.68 13.54 5.60
CA LYS A 185 -20.95 13.79 4.91
C LYS A 185 -21.59 12.51 4.38
N ILE A 186 -20.81 11.62 3.80
CA ILE A 186 -21.33 10.32 3.32
C ILE A 186 -21.76 9.44 4.50
N ILE A 187 -21.00 9.41 5.58
CA ILE A 187 -21.37 8.65 6.79
C ILE A 187 -22.67 9.17 7.37
N GLU A 188 -22.87 10.47 7.49
CA GLU A 188 -24.11 11.10 7.94
C GLU A 188 -25.29 10.68 7.06
N GLN A 189 -25.13 10.76 5.72
CA GLN A 189 -26.18 10.31 4.79
C GLN A 189 -26.52 8.83 4.95
N LEU A 190 -25.52 7.97 5.20
CA LEU A 190 -25.75 6.54 5.40
C LEU A 190 -26.47 6.22 6.71
N LEU A 191 -26.22 7.02 7.76
CA LEU A 191 -26.90 6.87 9.07
C LEU A 191 -28.32 7.40 9.05
N ASP A 192 -28.63 8.39 8.21
CA ASP A 192 -29.99 8.97 8.06
C ASP A 192 -30.88 8.16 7.12
N LEU A 193 -30.35 7.17 6.42
CA LEU A 193 -31.16 6.29 5.58
C LEU A 193 -32.01 5.36 6.46
N PRO A 194 -33.35 5.27 6.22
CA PRO A 194 -34.16 4.26 6.89
C PRO A 194 -33.63 2.87 6.54
N ALA A 195 -33.56 2.02 7.55
CA ALA A 195 -33.10 0.64 7.45
C ALA A 195 -33.98 -0.21 6.51
#